data_5995b66a67296f5a141183a1b60149dd
#
_entry.id   5995b66a67296f5a141183a1b60149dd
#
_cell.length_a   1.000
_cell.length_b   1.000
_cell.length_c   1.000
_cell.angle_alpha   90.00
_cell.angle_beta   90.00
_cell.angle_gamma   90.00
#
_symmetry.space_group_name_H-M   'P 1'
#
loop_
_entity.id
_entity.type
_entity.pdbx_description
1 polymer ?
#
loop_
_entity_poly.entity_id
_entity_poly.type
_entity_poly.pdbx_seq_one_letter_code
_entity_poly.pdbx_strand_id
1 'polypeptide(L)'
;SFDRVFGSTVAKARTADASGAPFYRYLAKEEMAAANADDLMQSFCAFEADTIASIGSGYGGFLVPFLIGLPSLEAIVFDAPAVVEAAQPMFQAYRLQDRVTFVAGDILKSIPVEADIYVLKGVIQQYGDAAARKILENCREAMKPDARLFVYERLMPDTAMDDPAAIMLDLHMMAITGGKARTKSEMETMIAEAGLKMVKSARTSEGLSFIEVTAP
;
A
#
# COMPACT_ATOMS: atom_id res chain seq x y z
N SER A 1 -4.40 26.41 0.52
CA SER A 1 -5.56 26.45 -0.38
C SER A 1 -5.67 25.10 -1.10
N PHE A 2 -6.87 24.72 -1.46
CA PHE A 2 -7.21 23.50 -2.20
C PHE A 2 -6.31 23.30 -3.43
N ASP A 3 -6.07 24.37 -4.19
CA ASP A 3 -5.19 24.36 -5.37
C ASP A 3 -3.73 24.02 -5.05
N ARG A 4 -3.24 24.29 -3.85
CA ARG A 4 -1.84 24.00 -3.48
C ARG A 4 -1.61 22.53 -3.19
N VAL A 5 -2.60 21.83 -2.64
CA VAL A 5 -2.50 20.41 -2.26
C VAL A 5 -3.07 19.51 -3.36
N PHE A 6 -4.16 19.91 -3.99
CA PHE A 6 -4.90 19.09 -4.94
C PHE A 6 -4.71 19.52 -6.38
N GLY A 7 -4.57 20.82 -6.67
CA GLY A 7 -4.39 21.32 -8.03
C GLY A 7 -3.16 20.76 -8.72
N SER A 8 -2.06 20.58 -8.00
CA SER A 8 -0.85 19.99 -8.55
C SER A 8 -1.00 18.47 -8.77
N THR A 9 -1.73 17.78 -7.91
CA THR A 9 -1.95 16.32 -8.00
C THR A 9 -2.97 15.99 -9.09
N VAL A 10 -4.07 16.72 -9.14
CA VAL A 10 -5.08 16.57 -10.21
C VAL A 10 -4.52 17.01 -11.58
N ALA A 11 -3.74 18.09 -11.63
CA ALA A 11 -3.07 18.52 -12.86
C ALA A 11 -2.06 17.46 -13.33
N LYS A 12 -1.29 16.86 -12.41
CA LYS A 12 -0.34 15.79 -12.72
C LYS A 12 -1.05 14.49 -13.16
N ALA A 13 -2.16 14.15 -12.55
CA ALA A 13 -3.00 13.02 -12.98
C ALA A 13 -3.63 13.27 -14.37
N ARG A 14 -4.02 14.51 -14.67
CA ARG A 14 -4.55 14.89 -15.98
C ARG A 14 -3.51 14.95 -17.11
N THR A 15 -2.25 15.22 -16.77
CA THR A 15 -1.12 15.21 -17.72
C THR A 15 -0.43 13.86 -17.78
N ALA A 16 -0.86 12.88 -16.95
CA ALA A 16 -0.41 11.51 -17.07
C ALA A 16 -0.80 10.97 -18.45
N ASP A 17 0.15 10.34 -19.11
CA ASP A 17 -0.17 9.48 -20.23
C ASP A 17 -1.13 8.35 -19.76
N ALA A 18 -1.64 7.57 -20.67
CA ALA A 18 -2.58 6.49 -20.36
C ALA A 18 -2.04 5.46 -19.32
N SER A 19 -0.75 5.51 -18.99
CA SER A 19 -0.10 4.65 -17.99
C SER A 19 -0.08 5.22 -16.56
N GLY A 20 -0.44 6.49 -16.37
CA GLY A 20 -0.34 7.16 -15.06
C GLY A 20 1.10 7.40 -14.56
N ALA A 21 2.10 7.14 -15.39
CA ALA A 21 3.52 7.16 -15.02
C ALA A 21 3.99 8.40 -14.22
N PRO A 22 3.62 9.65 -14.57
CA PRO A 22 4.04 10.82 -13.78
C PRO A 22 3.46 10.84 -12.37
N PHE A 23 2.22 10.36 -12.19
CA PHE A 23 1.56 10.27 -10.89
C PHE A 23 2.24 9.24 -9.99
N TYR A 24 2.51 8.05 -10.49
CA TYR A 24 3.20 7.01 -9.73
C TYR A 24 4.64 7.37 -9.37
N ARG A 25 5.37 8.10 -10.23
CA ARG A 25 6.72 8.62 -9.88
C ARG A 25 6.67 9.64 -8.75
N TYR A 26 5.65 10.47 -8.70
CA TYR A 26 5.45 11.40 -7.59
C TYR A 26 5.15 10.64 -6.29
N LEU A 27 4.20 9.71 -6.33
CA LEU A 27 3.86 8.88 -5.19
C LEU A 27 5.07 8.09 -4.66
N ALA A 28 5.87 7.49 -5.54
CA ALA A 28 7.04 6.73 -5.13
C ALA A 28 8.05 7.56 -4.32
N LYS A 29 8.24 8.84 -4.65
CA LYS A 29 9.10 9.74 -3.87
C LYS A 29 8.54 10.04 -2.49
N GLU A 30 7.24 10.30 -2.40
CA GLU A 30 6.57 10.54 -1.12
C GLU A 30 6.57 9.26 -0.27
N GLU A 31 6.37 8.09 -0.88
CA GLU A 31 6.42 6.80 -0.22
C GLU A 31 7.79 6.47 0.36
N MET A 32 8.87 6.78 -0.37
CA MET A 32 10.23 6.61 0.13
C MET A 32 10.52 7.50 1.33
N ALA A 33 10.01 8.74 1.34
CA ALA A 33 10.15 9.64 2.47
C ALA A 33 9.37 9.13 3.70
N ALA A 34 8.16 8.63 3.48
CA ALA A 34 7.30 8.11 4.55
C ALA A 34 7.80 6.77 5.14
N ALA A 35 8.46 5.93 4.33
CA ALA A 35 8.96 4.63 4.78
C ALA A 35 10.21 4.71 5.67
N ASN A 36 10.84 5.86 5.79
CA ASN A 36 11.94 6.11 6.72
C ASN A 36 11.48 6.26 8.20
N ALA A 37 10.18 6.10 8.48
CA ALA A 37 9.68 6.15 9.84
C ALA A 37 10.19 4.92 10.64
N ASP A 38 10.95 5.18 11.70
CA ASP A 38 11.55 4.16 12.57
C ASP A 38 10.53 3.13 13.09
N ASP A 39 9.30 3.56 13.36
CA ASP A 39 8.20 2.69 13.82
C ASP A 39 7.88 1.56 12.86
N LEU A 40 8.01 1.82 11.57
CA LEU A 40 7.72 0.89 10.51
C LEU A 40 8.82 -0.16 10.37
N MET A 41 10.06 0.32 10.31
CA MET A 41 11.23 -0.54 10.24
C MET A 41 11.31 -1.47 11.46
N GLN A 42 11.02 -0.95 12.67
CA GLN A 42 10.97 -1.76 13.89
C GLN A 42 9.90 -2.85 13.83
N SER A 43 8.72 -2.54 13.29
CA SER A 43 7.65 -3.54 13.14
C SER A 43 8.06 -4.66 12.19
N PHE A 44 8.81 -4.36 11.13
CA PHE A 44 9.31 -5.36 10.20
C PHE A 44 10.50 -6.15 10.72
N CYS A 45 11.44 -5.50 11.42
CA CYS A 45 12.59 -6.20 12.03
C CYS A 45 12.20 -7.20 13.12
N ALA A 46 10.98 -7.08 13.68
CA ALA A 46 10.45 -8.05 14.64
C ALA A 46 10.04 -9.39 14.00
N PHE A 47 9.90 -9.43 12.67
CA PHE A 47 9.63 -10.64 11.91
C PHE A 47 10.93 -11.06 11.21
N GLU A 48 11.36 -12.28 11.44
CA GLU A 48 12.46 -12.91 10.71
C GLU A 48 11.98 -13.27 9.28
N ALA A 49 11.65 -12.25 8.49
CA ALA A 49 11.13 -12.41 7.14
C ALA A 49 12.25 -12.33 6.12
N ASP A 50 12.25 -13.27 5.19
CA ASP A 50 13.16 -13.27 4.05
C ASP A 50 12.55 -12.56 2.84
N THR A 51 11.22 -12.50 2.76
CA THR A 51 10.49 -11.99 1.59
C THR A 51 9.36 -11.04 1.95
N ILE A 52 9.27 -9.92 1.20
CA ILE A 52 8.19 -8.94 1.30
C ILE A 52 7.53 -8.73 -0.07
N ALA A 53 6.22 -8.87 -0.15
CA ALA A 53 5.43 -8.57 -1.33
C ALA A 53 4.63 -7.27 -1.14
N SER A 54 4.88 -6.28 -1.98
CA SER A 54 4.06 -5.08 -2.06
C SER A 54 3.00 -5.25 -3.13
N ILE A 55 1.75 -5.25 -2.71
CA ILE A 55 0.58 -5.54 -3.54
C ILE A 55 -0.12 -4.24 -3.90
N GLY A 56 -0.30 -3.97 -5.20
CA GLY A 56 -0.76 -2.66 -5.67
C GLY A 56 0.26 -1.56 -5.38
N SER A 57 1.53 -1.91 -5.53
CA SER A 57 2.66 -1.14 -5.01
C SER A 57 2.95 0.16 -5.74
N GLY A 58 2.27 0.45 -6.83
CA GLY A 58 2.69 1.51 -7.71
C GLY A 58 4.13 1.25 -8.20
N TYR A 59 5.01 2.22 -8.06
CA TYR A 59 6.44 2.03 -8.41
C TYR A 59 7.26 1.33 -7.31
N GLY A 60 6.66 0.91 -6.21
CA GLY A 60 7.33 0.20 -5.14
C GLY A 60 8.31 1.04 -4.32
N GLY A 61 8.19 2.36 -4.33
CA GLY A 61 9.06 3.27 -3.61
C GLY A 61 9.15 2.98 -2.12
N PHE A 62 8.06 2.49 -1.55
CA PHE A 62 7.97 2.03 -0.17
C PHE A 62 8.97 0.93 0.19
N LEU A 63 9.32 0.04 -0.75
CA LEU A 63 10.23 -1.09 -0.50
C LEU A 63 11.71 -0.67 -0.42
N VAL A 64 12.09 0.43 -1.06
CA VAL A 64 13.49 0.83 -1.20
C VAL A 64 14.21 1.00 0.14
N PRO A 65 13.67 1.73 1.14
CA PRO A 65 14.32 1.85 2.45
C PRO A 65 14.49 0.50 3.17
N PHE A 66 13.51 -0.41 3.06
CA PHE A 66 13.60 -1.75 3.66
C PHE A 66 14.71 -2.57 3.02
N LEU A 67 14.80 -2.56 1.70
CA LEU A 67 15.86 -3.28 0.98
C LEU A 67 17.25 -2.71 1.26
N ILE A 68 17.37 -1.40 1.50
CA ILE A 68 18.63 -0.77 1.90
C ILE A 68 18.99 -1.16 3.35
N GLY A 69 18.02 -1.10 4.26
CA GLY A 69 18.22 -1.36 5.69
C GLY A 69 18.39 -2.84 6.04
N LEU A 70 17.84 -3.75 5.22
CA LEU A 70 17.83 -5.20 5.43
C LEU A 70 18.46 -5.91 4.22
N PRO A 71 19.78 -6.14 4.20
CA PRO A 71 20.49 -6.66 3.02
C PRO A 71 20.06 -8.05 2.56
N SER A 72 19.55 -8.90 3.44
CA SER A 72 19.05 -10.25 3.13
C SER A 72 17.63 -10.28 2.61
N LEU A 73 16.84 -9.19 2.79
CA LEU A 73 15.45 -9.14 2.39
C LEU A 73 15.31 -9.12 0.87
N GLU A 74 14.47 -9.97 0.33
CA GLU A 74 14.02 -9.95 -1.06
C GLU A 74 12.62 -9.35 -1.17
N ALA A 75 12.32 -8.70 -2.29
CA ALA A 75 11.03 -8.06 -2.49
C ALA A 75 10.31 -8.55 -3.74
N ILE A 76 8.99 -8.52 -3.69
CA ILE A 76 8.10 -8.75 -4.82
C ILE A 76 7.26 -7.49 -5.03
N VAL A 77 7.29 -6.95 -6.24
CA VAL A 77 6.42 -5.86 -6.70
C VAL A 77 5.31 -6.48 -7.53
N PHE A 78 4.07 -6.44 -7.04
CA PHE A 78 2.90 -6.92 -7.74
C PHE A 78 1.95 -5.78 -8.08
N ASP A 79 1.71 -5.55 -9.36
CA ASP A 79 0.81 -4.50 -9.86
C ASP A 79 0.39 -4.79 -11.32
N ALA A 80 -0.41 -3.91 -11.91
CA ALA A 80 -0.77 -3.95 -13.32
C ALA A 80 0.48 -3.92 -14.22
N PRO A 81 0.46 -4.56 -15.41
CA PRO A 81 1.65 -4.71 -16.27
C PRO A 81 2.40 -3.41 -16.55
N ALA A 82 1.68 -2.35 -16.90
CA ALA A 82 2.29 -1.05 -17.20
C ALA A 82 2.96 -0.39 -15.99
N VAL A 83 2.43 -0.64 -14.79
CA VAL A 83 2.98 -0.12 -13.53
C VAL A 83 4.25 -0.86 -13.15
N VAL A 84 4.24 -2.18 -13.27
CA VAL A 84 5.40 -3.04 -13.01
C VAL A 84 6.57 -2.69 -13.96
N GLU A 85 6.31 -2.49 -15.24
CA GLU A 85 7.32 -2.06 -16.19
C GLU A 85 7.94 -0.70 -15.80
N ALA A 86 7.09 0.25 -15.42
CA ALA A 86 7.51 1.59 -15.03
C ALA A 86 8.22 1.65 -13.66
N ALA A 87 8.08 0.62 -12.82
CA ALA A 87 8.75 0.52 -11.51
C ALA A 87 10.24 0.15 -11.64
N GLN A 88 10.61 -0.68 -12.62
CA GLN A 88 11.96 -1.26 -12.75
C GLN A 88 13.11 -0.23 -12.74
N PRO A 89 13.04 0.92 -13.47
CA PRO A 89 14.12 1.89 -13.49
C PRO A 89 14.45 2.48 -12.10
N MET A 90 13.48 2.54 -11.20
CA MET A 90 13.71 3.03 -9.85
C MET A 90 14.60 2.08 -9.05
N PHE A 91 14.32 0.77 -9.07
CA PHE A 91 15.13 -0.21 -8.38
C PHE A 91 16.53 -0.33 -8.98
N GLN A 92 16.67 -0.18 -10.30
CA GLN A 92 17.96 -0.09 -10.98
C GLN A 92 18.78 1.12 -10.50
N ALA A 93 18.15 2.29 -10.33
CA ALA A 93 18.81 3.49 -9.85
C ALA A 93 19.37 3.34 -8.42
N TYR A 94 18.74 2.49 -7.58
CA TYR A 94 19.22 2.14 -6.24
C TYR A 94 20.07 0.87 -6.19
N ARG A 95 20.35 0.21 -7.33
CA ARG A 95 21.09 -1.06 -7.43
C ARG A 95 20.45 -2.20 -6.65
N LEU A 96 19.13 -2.24 -6.66
CA LEU A 96 18.31 -3.23 -5.94
C LEU A 96 17.61 -4.23 -6.86
N GLN A 97 17.81 -4.13 -8.19
CA GLN A 97 17.10 -4.93 -9.19
C GLN A 97 17.30 -6.44 -9.00
N ASP A 98 18.43 -6.87 -8.47
CA ASP A 98 18.77 -8.30 -8.28
C ASP A 98 18.06 -8.91 -7.06
N ARG A 99 17.40 -8.07 -6.25
CA ARG A 99 16.66 -8.44 -5.03
C ARG A 99 15.17 -8.18 -5.14
N VAL A 100 14.69 -7.85 -6.34
CA VAL A 100 13.27 -7.52 -6.57
C VAL A 100 12.72 -8.35 -7.72
N THR A 101 11.71 -9.13 -7.43
CA THR A 101 10.91 -9.84 -8.43
C THR A 101 9.70 -8.98 -8.82
N PHE A 102 9.50 -8.82 -10.13
CA PHE A 102 8.39 -8.05 -10.68
C PHE A 102 7.33 -9.00 -11.24
N VAL A 103 6.12 -8.94 -10.68
CA VAL A 103 4.99 -9.79 -11.07
C VAL A 103 3.84 -8.90 -11.54
N ALA A 104 3.46 -9.05 -12.80
CA ALA A 104 2.32 -8.32 -13.35
C ALA A 104 1.01 -9.11 -13.18
N GLY A 105 -0.06 -8.42 -12.77
CA GLY A 105 -1.36 -9.05 -12.59
C GLY A 105 -2.48 -8.06 -12.28
N ASP A 106 -3.63 -8.63 -11.94
CA ASP A 106 -4.82 -7.89 -11.54
C ASP A 106 -5.18 -8.28 -10.10
N ILE A 107 -5.03 -7.34 -9.20
CA ILE A 107 -5.26 -7.51 -7.75
C ILE A 107 -6.69 -8.01 -7.44
N LEU A 108 -7.66 -7.70 -8.30
CA LEU A 108 -9.06 -8.15 -8.17
C LEU A 108 -9.27 -9.59 -8.63
N LYS A 109 -8.35 -10.14 -9.42
CA LYS A 109 -8.44 -11.53 -9.89
C LYS A 109 -7.73 -12.49 -8.96
N SER A 110 -6.43 -12.30 -8.78
CA SER A 110 -5.60 -13.14 -7.90
C SER A 110 -4.28 -12.47 -7.58
N ILE A 111 -3.61 -12.95 -6.54
CA ILE A 111 -2.27 -12.51 -6.13
C ILE A 111 -1.36 -13.75 -6.16
N PRO A 112 -0.78 -14.10 -7.32
CA PRO A 112 0.00 -15.33 -7.50
C PRO A 112 1.45 -15.14 -7.03
N VAL A 113 1.65 -14.66 -5.80
CA VAL A 113 2.96 -14.45 -5.19
C VAL A 113 2.99 -15.06 -3.80
N GLU A 114 4.13 -15.65 -3.43
CA GLU A 114 4.37 -16.15 -2.09
C GLU A 114 5.39 -15.26 -1.39
N ALA A 115 5.07 -14.82 -0.17
CA ALA A 115 5.95 -14.01 0.67
C ALA A 115 5.65 -14.28 2.15
N ASP A 116 6.60 -13.89 3.01
CA ASP A 116 6.41 -13.92 4.46
C ASP A 116 5.61 -12.71 4.92
N ILE A 117 5.79 -11.59 4.23
CA ILE A 117 5.09 -10.33 4.49
C ILE A 117 4.41 -9.82 3.22
N TYR A 118 3.14 -9.49 3.33
CA TYR A 118 2.36 -8.80 2.31
C TYR A 118 2.08 -7.37 2.78
N VAL A 119 2.16 -6.40 1.87
CA VAL A 119 1.87 -5.00 2.17
C VAL A 119 0.86 -4.43 1.18
N LEU A 120 -0.19 -3.83 1.72
CA LEU A 120 -1.16 -2.99 1.02
C LEU A 120 -1.01 -1.55 1.53
N LYS A 121 -0.34 -0.69 0.78
CA LYS A 121 -0.15 0.71 1.17
C LYS A 121 -0.91 1.66 0.27
N GLY A 122 -1.94 2.31 0.82
CA GLY A 122 -2.79 3.22 0.06
C GLY A 122 -3.60 2.54 -1.04
N VAL A 123 -3.89 1.24 -0.89
CA VAL A 123 -4.56 0.43 -1.91
C VAL A 123 -6.06 0.32 -1.64
N ILE A 124 -6.44 -0.12 -0.44
CA ILE A 124 -7.83 -0.42 -0.08
C ILE A 124 -8.72 0.80 -0.23
N GLN A 125 -8.23 1.98 0.12
CA GLN A 125 -8.95 3.25 -0.02
C GLN A 125 -9.28 3.63 -1.48
N GLN A 126 -8.62 3.02 -2.47
CA GLN A 126 -8.89 3.29 -3.89
C GLN A 126 -10.13 2.55 -4.40
N TYR A 127 -10.70 1.64 -3.62
CA TYR A 127 -11.76 0.74 -4.02
C TYR A 127 -13.00 0.88 -3.15
N GLY A 128 -14.19 0.71 -3.75
CA GLY A 128 -15.44 0.52 -3.02
C GLY A 128 -15.44 -0.81 -2.24
N ASP A 129 -16.39 -0.97 -1.31
CA ASP A 129 -16.35 -2.05 -0.31
C ASP A 129 -16.25 -3.46 -0.88
N ALA A 130 -16.99 -3.77 -1.95
CA ALA A 130 -16.97 -5.10 -2.56
C ALA A 130 -15.60 -5.45 -3.18
N ALA A 131 -14.99 -4.50 -3.88
CA ALA A 131 -13.68 -4.69 -4.50
C ALA A 131 -12.56 -4.70 -3.45
N ALA A 132 -12.62 -3.83 -2.45
CA ALA A 132 -11.69 -3.80 -1.33
C ALA A 132 -11.67 -5.12 -0.55
N ARG A 133 -12.84 -5.68 -0.25
CA ARG A 133 -12.97 -7.00 0.37
C ARG A 133 -12.38 -8.10 -0.52
N LYS A 134 -12.67 -8.09 -1.82
CA LYS A 134 -12.10 -9.06 -2.76
C LYS A 134 -10.56 -9.04 -2.78
N ILE A 135 -9.95 -7.86 -2.67
CA ILE A 135 -8.49 -7.72 -2.56
C ILE A 135 -7.97 -8.41 -1.28
N LEU A 136 -8.63 -8.18 -0.14
CA LEU A 136 -8.27 -8.84 1.11
C LEU A 136 -8.44 -10.38 1.05
N GLU A 137 -9.51 -10.86 0.42
CA GLU A 137 -9.71 -12.29 0.16
C GLU A 137 -8.59 -12.87 -0.71
N ASN A 138 -8.20 -12.19 -1.78
CA ASN A 138 -7.09 -12.60 -2.65
C ASN A 138 -5.74 -12.60 -1.89
N CYS A 139 -5.52 -11.62 -0.99
CA CYS A 139 -4.35 -11.67 -0.11
C CYS A 139 -4.38 -12.89 0.81
N ARG A 140 -5.53 -13.18 1.44
CA ARG A 140 -5.68 -14.36 2.30
C ARG A 140 -5.39 -15.66 1.54
N GLU A 141 -5.87 -15.78 0.31
CA GLU A 141 -5.63 -16.96 -0.53
C GLU A 141 -4.15 -17.13 -0.90
N ALA A 142 -3.40 -16.04 -1.01
CA ALA A 142 -1.97 -16.05 -1.32
C ALA A 142 -1.08 -16.30 -0.08
N MET A 143 -1.57 -15.95 1.11
CA MET A 143 -0.80 -16.00 2.36
C MET A 143 -0.52 -17.45 2.80
N LYS A 144 0.74 -17.72 3.17
CA LYS A 144 1.14 -18.90 3.94
C LYS A 144 0.58 -18.81 5.37
N PRO A 145 0.48 -19.94 6.11
CA PRO A 145 -0.08 -19.95 7.48
C PRO A 145 0.57 -18.94 8.45
N ASP A 146 1.89 -18.73 8.35
CA ASP A 146 2.64 -17.83 9.24
C ASP A 146 2.87 -16.45 8.65
N ALA A 147 2.40 -16.20 7.42
CA ALA A 147 2.56 -14.90 6.77
C ALA A 147 1.79 -13.79 7.49
N ARG A 148 2.26 -12.57 7.33
CA ARG A 148 1.61 -11.35 7.83
C ARG A 148 1.18 -10.45 6.69
N LEU A 149 0.00 -9.87 6.82
CA LEU A 149 -0.47 -8.81 5.94
C LEU A 149 -0.45 -7.49 6.71
N PHE A 150 0.21 -6.50 6.16
CA PHE A 150 0.21 -5.15 6.69
C PHE A 150 -0.59 -4.22 5.78
N VAL A 151 -1.58 -3.55 6.34
CA VAL A 151 -2.38 -2.54 5.65
C VAL A 151 -1.98 -1.16 6.15
N TYR A 152 -1.56 -0.30 5.24
CA TYR A 152 -1.20 1.09 5.50
C TYR A 152 -2.21 2.01 4.86
N GLU A 153 -3.04 2.62 5.68
CA GLU A 153 -4.11 3.50 5.23
C GLU A 153 -4.25 4.71 6.16
N ARG A 154 -4.70 5.82 5.63
CA ARG A 154 -5.23 6.88 6.48
C ARG A 154 -6.69 6.55 6.80
N LEU A 155 -6.94 6.13 8.02
CA LEU A 155 -8.30 5.84 8.47
C LEU A 155 -9.07 7.13 8.75
N MET A 156 -10.38 7.08 8.51
CA MET A 156 -11.29 8.14 8.91
C MET A 156 -11.38 8.20 10.44
N PRO A 157 -11.28 9.39 11.04
CA PRO A 157 -11.52 9.55 12.47
C PRO A 157 -13.00 9.40 12.81
N ASP A 158 -13.30 9.09 14.07
CA ASP A 158 -14.68 9.03 14.58
C ASP A 158 -15.36 10.41 14.53
N THR A 159 -14.57 11.47 14.69
CA THR A 159 -15.02 12.86 14.57
C THR A 159 -14.27 13.54 13.41
N ALA A 160 -15.01 14.07 12.45
CA ALA A 160 -14.46 14.66 11.23
C ALA A 160 -13.40 15.77 11.47
N MET A 161 -13.48 16.49 12.58
CA MET A 161 -12.52 17.56 12.91
C MET A 161 -11.19 17.05 13.45
N ASP A 162 -11.08 15.77 13.82
CA ASP A 162 -9.87 15.20 14.42
C ASP A 162 -8.77 14.95 13.38
N ASP A 163 -9.14 14.73 12.10
CA ASP A 163 -8.20 14.61 10.99
C ASP A 163 -8.79 15.17 9.69
N PRO A 164 -8.71 16.49 9.47
CA PRO A 164 -9.17 17.11 8.22
C PRO A 164 -8.49 16.55 6.97
N ALA A 165 -7.26 16.04 7.10
CA ALA A 165 -6.55 15.43 5.98
C ALA A 165 -7.18 14.09 5.55
N ALA A 166 -7.73 13.32 6.49
CA ALA A 166 -8.48 12.10 6.17
C ALA A 166 -9.76 12.42 5.38
N ILE A 167 -10.50 13.48 5.78
CA ILE A 167 -11.69 13.92 5.05
C ILE A 167 -11.35 14.33 3.62
N MET A 168 -10.27 15.09 3.47
CA MET A 168 -9.82 15.53 2.15
C MET A 168 -9.36 14.37 1.27
N LEU A 169 -8.71 13.37 1.86
CA LEU A 169 -8.33 12.15 1.17
C LEU A 169 -9.55 11.35 0.71
N ASP A 170 -10.57 11.21 1.56
CA ASP A 170 -11.82 10.51 1.21
C ASP A 170 -12.51 11.16 0.01
N LEU A 171 -12.69 12.49 0.05
CA LEU A 171 -13.23 13.24 -1.09
C LEU A 171 -12.40 13.06 -2.36
N HIS A 172 -11.08 13.01 -2.22
CA HIS A 172 -10.16 12.79 -3.33
C HIS A 172 -10.31 11.38 -3.91
N MET A 173 -10.34 10.34 -3.07
CA MET A 173 -10.53 8.95 -3.51
C MET A 173 -11.88 8.78 -4.20
N MET A 174 -12.95 9.31 -3.61
CA MET A 174 -14.29 9.27 -4.21
C MET A 174 -14.31 9.91 -5.61
N ALA A 175 -13.63 11.06 -5.79
CA ALA A 175 -13.64 11.80 -7.05
C ALA A 175 -12.76 11.15 -8.15
N ILE A 176 -11.66 10.47 -7.80
CA ILE A 176 -10.68 9.95 -8.76
C ILE A 176 -10.89 8.47 -9.05
N THR A 177 -11.13 7.67 -8.03
CA THR A 177 -11.17 6.21 -8.14
C THR A 177 -12.54 5.61 -7.86
N GLY A 178 -13.46 6.37 -7.26
CA GLY A 178 -14.72 5.84 -6.71
C GLY A 178 -14.51 5.04 -5.42
N GLY A 179 -13.33 5.15 -4.82
CA GLY A 179 -12.99 4.55 -3.54
C GLY A 179 -13.48 5.37 -2.35
N LYS A 180 -13.09 4.97 -1.16
CA LYS A 180 -13.39 5.69 0.09
C LYS A 180 -12.37 5.38 1.19
N ALA A 181 -12.10 6.35 2.04
CA ALA A 181 -11.44 6.11 3.31
C ALA A 181 -12.42 5.44 4.29
N ARG A 182 -11.90 4.61 5.18
CA ARG A 182 -12.70 3.84 6.14
C ARG A 182 -12.32 4.18 7.56
N THR A 183 -13.29 4.13 8.46
CA THR A 183 -13.04 4.18 9.90
C THR A 183 -12.32 2.89 10.33
N LYS A 184 -11.73 2.91 11.52
CA LYS A 184 -11.12 1.70 12.10
C LYS A 184 -12.12 0.55 12.19
N SER A 185 -13.34 0.82 12.65
CA SER A 185 -14.40 -0.18 12.79
C SER A 185 -14.84 -0.77 11.44
N GLU A 186 -14.97 0.06 10.39
CA GLU A 186 -15.29 -0.42 9.04
C GLU A 186 -14.15 -1.31 8.48
N MET A 187 -12.90 -0.91 8.69
CA MET A 187 -11.74 -1.71 8.26
C MET A 187 -11.66 -3.04 9.00
N GLU A 188 -11.88 -3.04 10.32
CA GLU A 188 -11.90 -4.24 11.15
C GLU A 188 -13.00 -5.22 10.69
N THR A 189 -14.20 -4.72 10.43
CA THR A 189 -15.32 -5.49 9.89
C THR A 189 -14.97 -6.11 8.53
N MET A 190 -14.42 -5.31 7.62
CA MET A 190 -14.04 -5.76 6.28
C MET A 190 -12.95 -6.84 6.31
N ILE A 191 -11.94 -6.70 7.17
CA ILE A 191 -10.88 -7.69 7.38
C ILE A 191 -11.49 -9.00 7.87
N ALA A 192 -12.42 -8.94 8.84
CA ALA A 192 -13.11 -10.12 9.37
C ALA A 192 -14.01 -10.79 8.30
N GLU A 193 -14.74 -10.01 7.51
CA GLU A 193 -15.55 -10.53 6.39
C GLU A 193 -14.72 -11.20 5.30
N ALA A 194 -13.47 -10.75 5.09
CA ALA A 194 -12.53 -11.40 4.19
C ALA A 194 -11.92 -12.69 4.77
N GLY A 195 -12.31 -13.11 5.98
CA GLY A 195 -11.79 -14.29 6.68
C GLY A 195 -10.37 -14.09 7.22
N LEU A 196 -10.01 -12.87 7.53
CA LEU A 196 -8.73 -12.48 8.12
C LEU A 196 -8.96 -11.97 9.56
N LYS A 197 -7.89 -11.85 10.32
CA LYS A 197 -7.93 -11.36 11.71
C LYS A 197 -7.01 -10.16 11.89
N MET A 198 -7.55 -9.03 12.35
CA MET A 198 -6.75 -7.90 12.80
C MET A 198 -6.08 -8.25 14.13
N VAL A 199 -4.76 -8.16 14.18
CA VAL A 199 -3.95 -8.44 15.38
C VAL A 199 -3.64 -7.15 16.12
N LYS A 200 -3.23 -6.12 15.38
CA LYS A 200 -2.80 -4.84 15.93
C LYS A 200 -3.15 -3.71 14.98
N SER A 201 -3.46 -2.56 15.56
CA SER A 201 -3.58 -1.31 14.82
C SER A 201 -2.89 -0.21 15.61
N ALA A 202 -2.05 0.57 14.94
CA ALA A 202 -1.35 1.73 15.51
C ALA A 202 -1.40 2.89 14.53
N ARG A 203 -1.41 4.13 15.03
CA ARG A 203 -1.31 5.33 14.21
C ARG A 203 0.13 5.80 14.19
N THR A 204 0.67 6.06 13.01
CA THR A 204 2.01 6.63 12.83
C THR A 204 2.00 8.13 13.13
N SER A 205 3.17 8.72 13.33
CA SER A 205 3.35 10.18 13.52
C SER A 205 2.83 11.00 12.35
N GLU A 206 2.77 10.42 11.14
CA GLU A 206 2.27 11.06 9.93
C GLU A 206 0.74 10.91 9.73
N GLY A 207 0.06 10.30 10.72
CA GLY A 207 -1.39 10.11 10.71
C GLY A 207 -1.88 8.95 9.84
N LEU A 208 -0.98 8.14 9.30
CA LEU A 208 -1.34 6.85 8.70
C LEU A 208 -1.62 5.83 9.80
N SER A 209 -2.47 4.88 9.51
CA SER A 209 -2.69 3.73 10.37
C SER A 209 -1.97 2.52 9.80
N PHE A 210 -1.23 1.86 10.67
CA PHE A 210 -0.60 0.58 10.44
C PHE A 210 -1.50 -0.51 11.04
N ILE A 211 -1.89 -1.46 10.24
CA ILE A 211 -2.78 -2.55 10.64
C ILE A 211 -2.09 -3.86 10.32
N GLU A 212 -1.82 -4.65 11.35
CA GLU A 212 -1.29 -6.01 11.24
C GLU A 212 -2.45 -6.99 11.19
N VAL A 213 -2.39 -7.89 10.21
CA VAL A 213 -3.44 -8.85 9.89
C VAL A 213 -2.83 -10.23 9.69
N THR A 214 -3.51 -11.27 10.16
CA THR A 214 -3.14 -12.68 9.96
C THR A 214 -4.26 -13.46 9.30
N ALA A 215 -3.92 -14.58 8.68
CA ALA A 215 -4.88 -15.65 8.47
C ALA A 215 -5.32 -16.25 9.83
N PRO A 216 -6.51 -16.80 9.94
CA PRO A 216 -7.02 -17.41 11.18
C PRO A 216 -6.23 -18.66 11.57
#